data_4810c122640a8de87ef1989a66cc108d
#
_entry.id   4810c122640a8de87ef1989a66cc108d
#
_cell.length_a   1.000
_cell.length_b   1.000
_cell.length_c   1.000
_cell.angle_alpha   90.00
_cell.angle_beta   90.00
_cell.angle_gamma   90.00
#
_symmetry.space_group_name_H-M   'P 1'
#
loop_
_entity.id
_entity.type
_entity.pdbx_description
1 polymer ?
#
loop_
_entity_poly.entity_id
_entity_poly.type
_entity_poly.pdbx_seq_one_letter_code
_entity_poly.pdbx_strand_id
1 'polypeptide(L)'
;MIRIFKTENGLIHQKDELSPGSWIALTNPTATEILEIANTYGIDPDDLRAPLDEEERSRIETEDNYTLILVDIPSIEERNDKDWYVTIPMGIITTEEVIITVCLEETPVLGAFMDGRVRDFHTYMKTRFILQVLYKNASLFLQYLRIIDKKSGVIEEKLHKSTKNRELIELLELEKSLVYFTTSLRSNEVVLEKLMRNEKIKKYPEDTDL
;
A
#
# COMPACT_ATOMS: atom_id res chain seq x y z
N MET A 1 -1.25 15.95 -2.15
CA MET A 1 -2.67 16.18 -1.72
C MET A 1 -2.91 15.46 -0.39
N ILE A 2 -3.41 16.17 0.61
CA ILE A 2 -3.77 15.66 1.94
C ILE A 2 -5.28 15.42 2.00
N ARG A 3 -5.69 14.23 2.47
CA ARG A 3 -7.09 13.93 2.82
C ARG A 3 -7.13 13.39 4.24
N ILE A 4 -8.08 13.85 5.04
CA ILE A 4 -8.22 13.46 6.44
C ILE A 4 -9.53 12.69 6.58
N PHE A 5 -9.49 11.54 7.23
CA PHE A 5 -10.64 10.69 7.46
C PHE A 5 -10.79 10.36 8.94
N LYS A 6 -12.02 10.25 9.39
CA LYS A 6 -12.34 9.82 10.75
C LYS A 6 -13.58 8.93 10.74
N THR A 7 -13.52 7.86 11.52
CA THR A 7 -14.69 7.01 11.73
C THR A 7 -15.52 7.55 12.87
N GLU A 8 -16.80 7.85 12.58
CA GLU A 8 -17.81 8.30 13.55
C GLU A 8 -19.06 7.45 13.38
N ASN A 9 -19.59 6.91 14.47
CA ASN A 9 -20.77 6.02 14.45
C ASN A 9 -20.64 4.82 13.48
N GLY A 10 -19.43 4.28 13.34
CA GLY A 10 -19.15 3.14 12.44
C GLY A 10 -19.05 3.48 10.94
N LEU A 11 -19.15 4.76 10.57
CA LEU A 11 -19.02 5.24 9.19
C LEU A 11 -17.77 6.10 9.05
N ILE A 12 -17.11 6.01 7.90
CA ILE A 12 -15.97 6.86 7.57
C ILE A 12 -16.47 8.18 7.01
N HIS A 13 -15.87 9.27 7.48
CA HIS A 13 -16.15 10.63 7.03
C HIS A 13 -14.84 11.34 6.70
N GLN A 14 -14.83 12.05 5.58
CA GLN A 14 -13.75 12.98 5.28
C GLN A 14 -13.93 14.24 6.15
N LYS A 15 -12.83 14.74 6.69
CA LYS A 15 -12.76 15.91 7.58
C LYS A 15 -11.81 16.96 7.01
N ASP A 16 -12.05 18.21 7.37
CA ASP A 16 -11.17 19.33 7.00
C ASP A 16 -10.12 19.63 8.07
N GLU A 17 -10.32 19.13 9.29
CA GLU A 17 -9.45 19.39 10.43
C GLU A 17 -8.81 18.10 10.99
N LEU A 18 -7.56 18.25 11.44
CA LEU A 18 -6.82 17.21 12.13
C LEU A 18 -7.39 16.98 13.54
N SER A 19 -7.58 15.74 13.93
CA SER A 19 -8.01 15.39 15.29
C SER A 19 -7.50 14.01 15.70
N PRO A 20 -7.32 13.75 17.00
CA PRO A 20 -6.91 12.43 17.48
C PRO A 20 -7.84 11.31 16.98
N GLY A 21 -7.25 10.17 16.60
CA GLY A 21 -7.97 9.04 16.00
C GLY A 21 -8.30 9.19 14.52
N SER A 22 -7.78 10.23 13.84
CA SER A 22 -7.91 10.39 12.40
C SER A 22 -6.91 9.53 11.62
N TRP A 23 -7.27 9.26 10.37
CA TRP A 23 -6.39 8.75 9.34
C TRP A 23 -6.08 9.89 8.35
N ILE A 24 -4.79 10.14 8.12
CA ILE A 24 -4.28 11.15 7.19
C ILE A 24 -3.73 10.42 5.96
N ALA A 25 -4.33 10.61 4.80
CA ALA A 25 -3.88 10.02 3.56
C ALA A 25 -3.12 11.07 2.72
N LEU A 26 -1.83 10.85 2.52
CA LEU A 26 -0.94 11.64 1.69
C LEU A 26 -0.76 10.95 0.34
N THR A 27 -1.31 11.53 -0.72
CA THR A 27 -1.12 11.04 -2.09
C THR A 27 -0.32 12.07 -2.87
N ASN A 28 0.86 11.68 -3.35
CA ASN A 28 1.82 12.55 -4.03
C ASN A 28 1.92 13.93 -3.33
N PRO A 29 2.30 13.95 -2.04
CA PRO A 29 2.33 15.18 -1.26
C PRO A 29 3.43 16.11 -1.75
N THR A 30 3.19 17.41 -1.65
CA THR A 30 4.22 18.43 -1.89
C THR A 30 5.20 18.49 -0.72
N ALA A 31 6.38 19.09 -0.95
CA ALA A 31 7.37 19.30 0.12
C ALA A 31 6.80 20.10 1.31
N THR A 32 5.90 21.04 1.03
CA THR A 32 5.23 21.84 2.07
C THR A 32 4.27 20.98 2.91
N GLU A 33 3.45 20.15 2.27
CA GLU A 33 2.55 19.21 2.94
C GLU A 33 3.31 18.21 3.82
N ILE A 34 4.47 17.72 3.35
CA ILE A 34 5.35 16.83 4.14
C ILE A 34 5.86 17.53 5.39
N LEU A 35 6.39 18.76 5.24
CA LEU A 35 6.94 19.53 6.36
C LEU A 35 5.86 19.91 7.39
N GLU A 36 4.64 20.22 6.94
CA GLU A 36 3.51 20.50 7.81
C GLU A 36 3.17 19.28 8.71
N ILE A 37 3.03 18.10 8.11
CA ILE A 37 2.73 16.87 8.84
C ILE A 37 3.91 16.46 9.73
N ALA A 38 5.16 16.55 9.23
CA ALA A 38 6.38 16.25 9.96
C ALA A 38 6.46 17.07 11.26
N ASN A 39 6.28 18.38 11.15
CA ASN A 39 6.33 19.30 12.31
C ASN A 39 5.17 19.09 13.27
N THR A 40 3.98 18.78 12.77
CA THR A 40 2.79 18.58 13.60
C THR A 40 2.91 17.36 14.50
N TYR A 41 3.47 16.26 13.97
CA TYR A 41 3.52 14.97 14.69
C TYR A 41 4.92 14.56 15.13
N GLY A 42 5.95 15.37 14.90
CA GLY A 42 7.33 15.07 15.27
C GLY A 42 7.91 13.88 14.49
N ILE A 43 7.60 13.80 13.21
CA ILE A 43 8.05 12.75 12.30
C ILE A 43 9.23 13.29 11.48
N ASP A 44 10.24 12.46 11.23
CA ASP A 44 11.32 12.84 10.31
C ASP A 44 10.74 13.04 8.89
N PRO A 45 10.97 14.22 8.27
CA PRO A 45 10.52 14.46 6.90
C PRO A 45 11.02 13.43 5.88
N ASP A 46 12.18 12.82 6.12
CA ASP A 46 12.74 11.81 5.22
C ASP A 46 11.96 10.49 5.29
N ASP A 47 11.40 10.15 6.45
CA ASP A 47 10.51 9.00 6.61
C ASP A 47 9.15 9.19 5.90
N LEU A 48 8.67 10.43 5.83
CA LEU A 48 7.49 10.76 5.01
C LEU A 48 7.80 10.79 3.51
N ARG A 49 9.05 11.02 3.12
CA ARG A 49 9.50 11.01 1.71
C ARG A 49 9.83 9.62 1.21
N ALA A 50 10.31 8.74 2.09
CA ALA A 50 10.74 7.40 1.72
C ALA A 50 9.73 6.65 0.82
N PRO A 51 8.39 6.65 1.09
CA PRO A 51 7.42 6.00 0.22
C PRO A 51 7.23 6.66 -1.16
N LEU A 52 7.86 7.79 -1.42
CA LEU A 52 7.80 8.53 -2.68
C LEU A 52 8.98 8.20 -3.61
N ASP A 53 9.92 7.38 -3.15
CA ASP A 53 11.01 6.82 -3.97
C ASP A 53 10.60 5.40 -4.41
N GLU A 54 10.45 5.20 -5.71
CA GLU A 54 10.02 3.91 -6.28
C GLU A 54 11.00 2.75 -6.01
N GLU A 55 12.26 3.07 -5.69
CA GLU A 55 13.31 2.09 -5.36
C GLU A 55 13.42 1.80 -3.85
N GLU A 56 12.57 2.43 -3.03
CA GLU A 56 12.60 2.26 -1.58
C GLU A 56 12.23 0.83 -1.16
N ARG A 57 12.86 0.35 -0.09
CA ARG A 57 12.71 -1.04 0.36
C ARG A 57 11.68 -1.18 1.48
N SER A 58 10.87 -2.23 1.37
CA SER A 58 9.93 -2.60 2.42
C SER A 58 10.66 -2.88 3.74
N ARG A 59 10.28 -2.20 4.81
CA ARG A 59 10.84 -2.35 6.15
C ARG A 59 9.90 -1.87 7.24
N ILE A 60 10.23 -2.13 8.47
CA ILE A 60 9.59 -1.55 9.66
C ILE A 60 10.68 -0.93 10.53
N GLU A 61 10.47 0.30 10.92
CA GLU A 61 11.32 1.08 11.82
C GLU A 61 10.48 1.64 12.95
N THR A 62 11.03 1.62 14.15
CA THR A 62 10.34 2.11 15.34
C THR A 62 11.17 3.19 15.99
N GLU A 63 10.65 4.39 15.92
CA GLU A 63 11.22 5.59 16.54
C GLU A 63 10.57 5.84 17.92
N ASP A 64 11.00 6.88 18.61
CA ASP A 64 10.47 7.22 19.94
C ASP A 64 8.98 7.60 19.88
N ASN A 65 8.58 8.37 18.86
CA ASN A 65 7.24 8.96 18.75
C ASN A 65 6.34 8.28 17.71
N TYR A 66 6.89 7.45 16.82
CA TYR A 66 6.13 6.80 15.75
C TYR A 66 6.76 5.47 15.31
N THR A 67 5.99 4.72 14.57
CA THR A 67 6.49 3.54 13.84
C THR A 67 6.20 3.73 12.36
N LEU A 68 7.25 3.60 11.54
CA LEU A 68 7.18 3.58 10.08
C LEU A 68 7.10 2.13 9.60
N ILE A 69 6.16 1.86 8.73
CA ILE A 69 5.98 0.59 8.02
C ILE A 69 5.99 0.90 6.53
N LEU A 70 6.98 0.41 5.81
CA LEU A 70 7.06 0.47 4.36
C LEU A 70 6.74 -0.89 3.77
N VAL A 71 5.82 -0.92 2.82
CA VAL A 71 5.43 -2.12 2.07
C VAL A 71 5.29 -1.78 0.60
N ASP A 72 5.51 -2.77 -0.25
CA ASP A 72 5.23 -2.64 -1.67
C ASP A 72 3.76 -2.97 -1.95
N ILE A 73 3.14 -2.18 -2.81
CA ILE A 73 1.79 -2.42 -3.32
C ILE A 73 1.85 -2.61 -4.84
N PRO A 74 0.98 -3.45 -5.41
CA PRO A 74 0.93 -3.61 -6.85
C PRO A 74 0.22 -2.40 -7.50
N SER A 75 0.79 -1.94 -8.60
CA SER A 75 0.24 -0.87 -9.44
C SER A 75 0.22 -1.25 -10.90
N ILE A 76 -0.49 -0.47 -11.69
CA ILE A 76 -0.56 -0.60 -13.15
C ILE A 76 -0.06 0.69 -13.76
N GLU A 77 1.01 0.59 -14.52
CA GLU A 77 1.47 1.66 -15.39
C GLU A 77 0.96 1.45 -16.81
N GLU A 78 0.50 2.49 -17.44
CA GLU A 78 0.17 2.47 -18.87
C GLU A 78 1.40 2.87 -19.68
N ARG A 79 1.90 1.94 -20.52
CA ARG A 79 3.03 2.19 -21.42
C ARG A 79 2.66 1.71 -22.83
N ASN A 80 2.66 2.63 -23.81
CA ASN A 80 2.30 2.31 -25.20
C ASN A 80 0.94 1.61 -25.35
N ASP A 81 -0.10 2.14 -24.73
CA ASP A 81 -1.47 1.60 -24.69
C ASP A 81 -1.57 0.17 -24.12
N LYS A 82 -0.63 -0.20 -23.22
CA LYS A 82 -0.62 -1.50 -22.54
C LYS A 82 -0.43 -1.32 -21.05
N ASP A 83 -1.13 -2.18 -20.30
CA ASP A 83 -0.95 -2.29 -18.84
C ASP A 83 0.34 -3.04 -18.50
N TRP A 84 1.19 -2.39 -17.73
CA TRP A 84 2.36 -2.97 -17.08
C TRP A 84 2.10 -3.11 -15.59
N TYR A 85 2.30 -4.32 -15.08
CA TYR A 85 2.11 -4.59 -13.65
C TYR A 85 3.46 -4.39 -12.95
N VAL A 86 3.49 -3.39 -12.10
CA VAL A 86 4.66 -2.97 -11.32
C VAL A 86 4.33 -2.96 -9.84
N THR A 87 5.30 -2.64 -9.01
CA THR A 87 5.11 -2.40 -7.58
C THR A 87 5.66 -1.04 -7.21
N ILE A 88 4.97 -0.35 -6.32
CA ILE A 88 5.39 0.94 -5.76
C ILE A 88 5.38 0.87 -4.23
N PRO A 89 6.21 1.64 -3.54
CA PRO A 89 6.18 1.71 -2.09
C PRO A 89 4.92 2.41 -1.57
N MET A 90 4.48 1.98 -0.40
CA MET A 90 3.47 2.66 0.41
C MET A 90 3.95 2.72 1.86
N GLY A 91 3.95 3.91 2.44
CA GLY A 91 4.26 4.14 3.84
C GLY A 91 3.01 4.12 4.70
N ILE A 92 3.11 3.50 5.88
CA ILE A 92 2.12 3.58 6.95
C ILE A 92 2.88 4.03 8.19
N ILE A 93 2.55 5.21 8.72
CA ILE A 93 3.16 5.75 9.92
C ILE A 93 2.10 5.81 11.02
N THR A 94 2.44 5.27 12.19
CA THR A 94 1.57 5.33 13.35
C THR A 94 2.21 6.16 14.44
N THR A 95 1.48 7.17 14.94
CA THR A 95 1.81 7.96 16.12
C THR A 95 0.86 7.59 17.26
N GLU A 96 0.98 8.24 18.43
CA GLU A 96 -0.02 8.08 19.49
C GLU A 96 -1.40 8.59 19.09
N GLU A 97 -1.48 9.63 18.25
CA GLU A 97 -2.73 10.31 17.94
C GLU A 97 -3.37 9.83 16.63
N VAL A 98 -2.59 9.65 15.59
CA VAL A 98 -3.08 9.43 14.21
C VAL A 98 -2.39 8.25 13.54
N ILE A 99 -2.98 7.80 12.45
CA ILE A 99 -2.33 6.95 11.44
C ILE A 99 -2.23 7.72 10.14
N ILE A 100 -1.07 7.64 9.48
CA ILE A 100 -0.76 8.37 8.25
C ILE A 100 -0.40 7.33 7.19
N THR A 101 -0.93 7.47 5.99
CA THR A 101 -0.49 6.69 4.84
C THR A 101 0.08 7.62 3.78
N VAL A 102 1.20 7.22 3.17
CA VAL A 102 1.89 7.98 2.13
C VAL A 102 2.07 7.09 0.90
N CYS A 103 1.67 7.57 -0.26
CA CYS A 103 1.80 6.85 -1.52
C CYS A 103 2.04 7.84 -2.67
N LEU A 104 2.76 7.40 -3.71
CA LEU A 104 3.00 8.17 -4.93
C LEU A 104 1.72 8.48 -5.70
N GLU A 105 0.78 7.54 -5.71
CA GLU A 105 -0.47 7.65 -6.48
C GLU A 105 -1.67 7.12 -5.71
N GLU A 106 -2.86 7.35 -6.24
CA GLU A 106 -4.07 6.73 -5.72
C GLU A 106 -4.04 5.21 -5.94
N THR A 107 -4.33 4.45 -4.89
CA THR A 107 -4.33 2.99 -4.94
C THR A 107 -5.69 2.40 -4.59
N PRO A 108 -6.13 1.33 -5.28
CA PRO A 108 -7.35 0.61 -4.92
C PRO A 108 -7.32 0.04 -3.49
N VAL A 109 -6.11 -0.19 -2.93
CA VAL A 109 -5.93 -0.64 -1.54
C VAL A 109 -6.53 0.39 -0.58
N LEU A 110 -6.08 1.65 -0.65
CA LEU A 110 -6.57 2.72 0.24
C LEU A 110 -7.97 3.23 -0.16
N GLY A 111 -8.27 3.26 -1.45
CA GLY A 111 -9.58 3.67 -1.96
C GLY A 111 -10.73 2.85 -1.38
N ALA A 112 -10.54 1.56 -1.13
CA ALA A 112 -11.57 0.72 -0.51
C ALA A 112 -11.96 1.18 0.90
N PHE A 113 -10.98 1.74 1.66
CA PHE A 113 -11.23 2.31 3.00
C PHE A 113 -11.92 3.68 2.89
N MET A 114 -11.44 4.53 1.99
CA MET A 114 -12.01 5.87 1.78
C MET A 114 -13.48 5.82 1.36
N ASP A 115 -13.85 4.81 0.57
CA ASP A 115 -15.22 4.58 0.09
C ASP A 115 -16.11 3.85 1.11
N GLY A 116 -15.60 3.51 2.31
CA GLY A 116 -16.34 2.78 3.34
C GLY A 116 -16.70 1.33 2.94
N ARG A 117 -15.98 0.72 1.98
CA ARG A 117 -16.22 -0.66 1.52
C ARG A 117 -15.55 -1.72 2.39
N VAL A 118 -14.75 -1.32 3.37
CA VAL A 118 -14.10 -2.24 4.31
C VAL A 118 -14.94 -2.35 5.57
N ARG A 119 -15.37 -3.57 5.90
CA ARG A 119 -16.18 -3.85 7.10
C ARG A 119 -15.34 -3.71 8.37
N ASP A 120 -15.97 -3.30 9.44
CA ASP A 120 -15.37 -3.18 10.78
C ASP A 120 -14.07 -2.35 10.78
N PHE A 121 -14.01 -1.35 9.89
CA PHE A 121 -12.91 -0.40 9.78
C PHE A 121 -13.13 0.78 10.71
N HIS A 122 -12.11 1.06 11.53
CA HIS A 122 -12.10 2.20 12.44
C HIS A 122 -10.74 2.89 12.41
N THR A 123 -10.71 4.18 12.13
CA THR A 123 -9.46 4.96 12.01
C THR A 123 -8.65 5.00 13.30
N TYR A 124 -9.28 4.87 14.47
CA TYR A 124 -8.62 4.84 15.78
C TYR A 124 -8.05 3.45 16.15
N MET A 125 -8.49 2.37 15.49
CA MET A 125 -7.96 1.01 15.67
C MET A 125 -6.78 0.78 14.72
N LYS A 126 -5.65 1.41 15.03
CA LYS A 126 -4.50 1.52 14.12
C LYS A 126 -3.94 0.16 13.70
N THR A 127 -3.74 -0.75 14.64
CA THR A 127 -3.23 -2.11 14.33
C THR A 127 -4.18 -2.85 13.40
N ARG A 128 -5.49 -2.81 13.70
CA ARG A 128 -6.50 -3.42 12.84
C ARG A 128 -6.48 -2.81 11.45
N PHE A 129 -6.36 -1.49 11.35
CA PHE A 129 -6.23 -0.81 10.07
C PHE A 129 -5.00 -1.30 9.28
N ILE A 130 -3.82 -1.39 9.91
CA ILE A 130 -2.60 -1.91 9.29
C ILE A 130 -2.84 -3.32 8.74
N LEU A 131 -3.39 -4.23 9.54
CA LEU A 131 -3.66 -5.61 9.12
C LEU A 131 -4.66 -5.66 7.97
N GLN A 132 -5.73 -4.85 8.02
CA GLN A 132 -6.70 -4.75 6.94
C GLN A 132 -6.08 -4.20 5.64
N VAL A 133 -5.17 -3.21 5.75
CA VAL A 133 -4.42 -2.69 4.59
C VAL A 133 -3.55 -3.78 3.98
N LEU A 134 -2.78 -4.51 4.80
CA LEU A 134 -1.93 -5.60 4.33
C LEU A 134 -2.75 -6.73 3.69
N TYR A 135 -3.91 -7.06 4.25
CA TYR A 135 -4.84 -8.03 3.65
C TYR A 135 -5.38 -7.56 2.29
N LYS A 136 -5.78 -6.28 2.19
CA LYS A 136 -6.21 -5.68 0.92
C LYS A 136 -5.10 -5.64 -0.11
N ASN A 137 -3.88 -5.34 0.31
CA ASN A 137 -2.70 -5.38 -0.53
C ASN A 137 -2.47 -6.79 -1.09
N ALA A 138 -2.43 -7.82 -0.24
CA ALA A 138 -2.30 -9.21 -0.68
C ALA A 138 -3.43 -9.64 -1.63
N SER A 139 -4.66 -9.19 -1.37
CA SER A 139 -5.82 -9.46 -2.23
C SER A 139 -5.66 -8.82 -3.62
N LEU A 140 -5.09 -7.61 -3.69
CA LEU A 140 -4.85 -6.90 -4.96
C LEU A 140 -3.72 -7.59 -5.75
N PHE A 141 -2.63 -8.02 -5.10
CA PHE A 141 -1.61 -8.85 -5.75
C PHE A 141 -2.21 -10.10 -6.38
N LEU A 142 -3.05 -10.83 -5.63
CA LEU A 142 -3.73 -12.02 -6.13
C LEU A 142 -4.64 -11.73 -7.32
N GLN A 143 -5.35 -10.60 -7.30
CA GLN A 143 -6.18 -10.17 -8.41
C GLN A 143 -5.35 -9.92 -9.68
N TYR A 144 -4.23 -9.20 -9.56
CA TYR A 144 -3.37 -8.91 -10.70
C TYR A 144 -2.64 -10.15 -11.21
N LEU A 145 -2.21 -11.06 -10.33
CA LEU A 145 -1.65 -12.35 -10.72
C LEU A 145 -2.62 -13.16 -11.58
N ARG A 146 -3.91 -13.19 -11.23
CA ARG A 146 -4.95 -13.88 -12.05
C ARG A 146 -5.12 -13.22 -13.41
N ILE A 147 -4.97 -11.91 -13.51
CA ILE A 147 -5.04 -11.21 -14.81
C ILE A 147 -3.80 -11.53 -15.65
N ILE A 148 -2.61 -11.53 -15.06
CA ILE A 148 -1.35 -11.88 -15.72
C ILE A 148 -1.42 -13.33 -16.23
N ASP A 149 -1.85 -14.29 -15.42
CA ASP A 149 -2.02 -15.69 -15.79
C ASP A 149 -2.95 -15.85 -17.01
N LYS A 150 -4.11 -15.19 -16.98
CA LYS A 150 -5.04 -15.20 -18.09
C LYS A 150 -4.45 -14.57 -19.36
N LYS A 151 -3.72 -13.44 -19.25
CA LYS A 151 -3.04 -12.79 -20.39
C LYS A 151 -1.96 -13.71 -20.97
N SER A 152 -1.15 -14.37 -20.12
CA SER A 152 -0.11 -15.33 -20.54
C SER A 152 -0.69 -16.47 -21.36
N GLY A 153 -1.75 -17.13 -20.88
CA GLY A 153 -2.40 -18.22 -21.60
C GLY A 153 -2.91 -17.82 -22.99
N VAL A 154 -3.47 -16.61 -23.15
CA VAL A 154 -3.91 -16.10 -24.45
C VAL A 154 -2.72 -15.88 -25.40
N ILE A 155 -1.58 -15.41 -24.88
CA ILE A 155 -0.39 -15.17 -25.70
C ILE A 155 0.26 -16.49 -26.10
N GLU A 156 0.33 -17.48 -25.20
CA GLU A 156 0.83 -18.83 -25.49
C GLU A 156 0.04 -19.51 -26.60
N GLU A 157 -1.30 -19.42 -26.57
CA GLU A 157 -2.14 -19.96 -27.67
C GLU A 157 -1.86 -19.31 -29.03
N LYS A 158 -1.54 -18.00 -29.05
CA LYS A 158 -1.15 -17.29 -30.27
C LYS A 158 0.22 -17.73 -30.77
N LEU A 159 1.19 -17.96 -29.86
CA LEU A 159 2.52 -18.47 -30.22
C LEU A 159 2.47 -19.85 -30.84
N HIS A 160 1.60 -20.75 -30.36
CA HIS A 160 1.41 -22.06 -30.98
C HIS A 160 0.88 -21.99 -32.41
N LYS A 161 0.18 -20.92 -32.77
CA LYS A 161 -0.40 -20.73 -34.11
C LYS A 161 0.50 -19.92 -35.06
N SER A 162 1.40 -19.11 -34.53
CA SER A 162 2.23 -18.19 -35.31
C SER A 162 3.41 -17.70 -34.45
N THR A 163 4.63 -18.04 -34.85
CA THR A 163 5.87 -17.58 -34.23
C THR A 163 6.16 -16.12 -34.60
N LYS A 164 5.65 -15.17 -33.83
CA LYS A 164 5.98 -13.75 -34.00
C LYS A 164 6.77 -13.24 -32.81
N ASN A 165 7.79 -12.43 -33.07
CA ASN A 165 8.61 -11.81 -32.03
C ASN A 165 7.78 -10.95 -31.05
N ARG A 166 6.63 -10.45 -31.50
CA ARG A 166 5.75 -9.61 -30.67
C ARG A 166 5.18 -10.38 -29.47
N GLU A 167 4.68 -11.58 -29.67
CA GLU A 167 4.13 -12.43 -28.62
C GLU A 167 5.20 -12.83 -27.61
N LEU A 168 6.44 -13.08 -28.07
CA LEU A 168 7.57 -13.34 -27.18
C LEU A 168 7.91 -12.13 -26.30
N ILE A 169 7.89 -10.92 -26.88
CA ILE A 169 8.12 -9.69 -26.12
C ILE A 169 7.02 -9.49 -25.07
N GLU A 170 5.75 -9.73 -25.41
CA GLU A 170 4.64 -9.63 -24.46
C GLU A 170 4.76 -10.62 -23.30
N LEU A 171 5.23 -11.86 -23.55
CA LEU A 171 5.50 -12.83 -22.46
C LEU A 171 6.65 -12.38 -21.56
N LEU A 172 7.74 -11.82 -22.13
CA LEU A 172 8.85 -11.28 -21.34
C LEU A 172 8.42 -10.08 -20.48
N GLU A 173 7.47 -9.26 -20.96
CA GLU A 173 6.88 -8.17 -20.20
C GLU A 173 6.10 -8.69 -18.97
N LEU A 174 5.31 -9.76 -19.15
CA LEU A 174 4.59 -10.41 -18.06
C LEU A 174 5.55 -11.11 -17.08
N GLU A 175 6.62 -11.74 -17.58
CA GLU A 175 7.65 -12.34 -16.73
C GLU A 175 8.30 -11.29 -15.82
N LYS A 176 8.65 -10.11 -16.33
CA LYS A 176 9.17 -9.00 -15.50
C LYS A 176 8.20 -8.60 -14.40
N SER A 177 6.90 -8.51 -14.71
CA SER A 177 5.88 -8.23 -13.70
C SER A 177 5.85 -9.28 -12.58
N LEU A 178 5.99 -10.57 -12.93
CA LEU A 178 6.06 -11.65 -11.94
C LEU A 178 7.32 -11.58 -11.08
N VAL A 179 8.46 -11.13 -11.63
CA VAL A 179 9.70 -10.91 -10.87
C VAL A 179 9.50 -9.78 -9.86
N TYR A 180 8.92 -8.65 -10.27
CA TYR A 180 8.60 -7.55 -9.34
C TYR A 180 7.68 -8.04 -8.22
N PHE A 181 6.57 -8.70 -8.54
CA PHE A 181 5.61 -9.19 -7.57
C PHE A 181 6.24 -10.20 -6.59
N THR A 182 7.07 -11.12 -7.09
CA THR A 182 7.74 -12.11 -6.23
C THR A 182 8.71 -11.42 -5.27
N THR A 183 9.45 -10.43 -5.73
CA THR A 183 10.41 -9.68 -4.91
C THR A 183 9.67 -8.88 -3.83
N SER A 184 8.65 -8.15 -4.22
CA SER A 184 7.85 -7.32 -3.32
C SER A 184 7.08 -8.14 -2.29
N LEU A 185 6.47 -9.26 -2.68
CA LEU A 185 5.78 -10.15 -1.74
C LEU A 185 6.72 -10.75 -0.70
N ARG A 186 7.95 -11.14 -1.08
CA ARG A 186 8.97 -11.60 -0.13
C ARG A 186 9.41 -10.50 0.84
N SER A 187 9.57 -9.27 0.36
CA SER A 187 9.90 -8.13 1.22
C SER A 187 8.76 -7.82 2.20
N ASN A 188 7.53 -7.82 1.71
CA ASN A 188 6.34 -7.62 2.54
C ASN A 188 6.14 -8.71 3.59
N GLU A 189 6.46 -9.98 3.26
CA GLU A 189 6.43 -11.10 4.21
C GLU A 189 7.35 -10.84 5.41
N VAL A 190 8.58 -10.37 5.16
CA VAL A 190 9.53 -10.01 6.23
C VAL A 190 8.99 -8.88 7.11
N VAL A 191 8.33 -7.88 6.51
CA VAL A 191 7.70 -6.78 7.26
C VAL A 191 6.57 -7.32 8.12
N LEU A 192 5.69 -8.17 7.57
CA LEU A 192 4.58 -8.78 8.31
C LEU A 192 5.09 -9.63 9.49
N GLU A 193 6.12 -10.44 9.30
CA GLU A 193 6.72 -11.21 10.39
C GLU A 193 7.26 -10.33 11.52
N LYS A 194 7.95 -9.24 11.18
CA LYS A 194 8.44 -8.28 12.16
C LYS A 194 7.29 -7.57 12.88
N LEU A 195 6.23 -7.19 12.15
CA LEU A 195 5.04 -6.57 12.70
C LEU A 195 4.36 -7.48 13.75
N MET A 196 4.23 -8.76 13.44
CA MET A 196 3.63 -9.73 14.36
C MET A 196 4.42 -9.93 15.66
N ARG A 197 5.74 -9.74 15.61
CA ARG A 197 6.64 -9.84 16.78
C ARG A 197 6.78 -8.53 17.54
N ASN A 198 6.31 -7.40 17.00
CA ASN A 198 6.47 -6.09 17.62
C ASN A 198 5.47 -5.90 18.77
N GLU A 199 5.99 -5.88 20.01
CA GLU A 199 5.19 -5.70 21.22
C GLU A 199 4.64 -4.27 21.40
N LYS A 200 5.23 -3.27 20.74
CA LYS A 200 4.75 -1.88 20.76
C LYS A 200 3.45 -1.70 19.97
N ILE A 201 3.13 -2.62 19.09
CA ILE A 201 1.90 -2.58 18.31
C ILE A 201 0.77 -3.20 19.13
N LYS A 202 -0.18 -2.36 19.53
CA LYS A 202 -1.34 -2.79 20.30
C LYS A 202 -2.20 -3.74 19.48
N LYS A 203 -2.37 -4.97 19.95
CA LYS A 203 -3.28 -5.95 19.38
C LYS A 203 -4.65 -5.86 20.06
N TYR A 204 -5.70 -5.88 19.28
CA TYR A 204 -7.08 -5.95 19.76
C TYR A 204 -7.53 -7.42 19.76
N PRO A 205 -8.43 -7.84 20.68
CA PRO A 205 -8.93 -9.22 20.71
C PRO A 205 -9.52 -9.68 19.36
N GLU A 206 -10.15 -8.74 18.66
CA GLU A 206 -10.80 -8.96 17.36
C GLU A 206 -9.80 -9.11 16.19
N ASP A 207 -8.52 -8.83 16.41
CA ASP A 207 -7.48 -8.90 15.36
C ASP A 207 -6.98 -10.36 15.13
N THR A 208 -7.40 -11.31 15.97
CA THR A 208 -7.01 -12.73 15.83
C THR A 208 -7.60 -13.39 14.60
N ASP A 209 -8.63 -12.80 13.99
CA ASP A 209 -9.31 -13.32 12.80
C ASP A 209 -8.78 -12.71 11.48
N LEU A 210 -7.78 -11.82 11.55
CA LEU A 210 -7.12 -11.15 10.43
C LEU A 210 -5.72 -11.71 10.19
#